data_86c480fdd2579b4e19f55b38f8e7f9bd
#
_entry.id   86c480fdd2579b4e19f55b38f8e7f9bd
#
_cell.length_a   1.000
_cell.length_b   1.000
_cell.length_c   1.000
_cell.angle_alpha   90.00
_cell.angle_beta   90.00
_cell.angle_gamma   90.00
#
_symmetry.space_group_name_H-M   'P 1'
#
loop_
_entity.id
_entity.type
_entity.pdbx_description
1 polymer ?
#
loop_
_entity_poly.entity_id
_entity_poly.type
_entity_poly.pdbx_seq_one_letter_code
_entity_poly.pdbx_strand_id
1 'polypeptide(L)'
;MADAPMNVVVFSGTTEGRELAEFLAGQPVQATVCVATEYGETLLPEAENVTVLAGRIPVEDIIRMLQETRFDLVIDATHPYATSITESICTACRETKTEYLRLLRQSSQQREDVVCVENAAAAAAFLTRTQGNILLTTGSKELAAYSSIPDFAQRVYARVLPMDASLAACREAGLKAAHIIAMQGPFSEEMDLSTLRFADAAWMVTKDGGEAGGFPAKASAARKAGTGLVVIGRPPQRVGLPFTTVLDVLCERFGCTVRPRVHIVGIGPGSREAMTHEVSEAIETADCLIGAKRMLEAVARHGQPIYDAIAPQDIADFIRTHREYRRFAVVMSGDTGFFSGTKKLLPLLEGCDTVVLPGLSSLSYLCARLKTSYEDVRVVSLHGRQHNILPEVRATSRLFALVGGERGINDLCRTLTEGDLGHVSVYVGQRLGYPDERIVRGTAAELTDGVYAPLSVALIENPHPDAVVTPGLPDDAFLR
;
A
#
# COMPACT_ATOMS: atom_id res chain seq x y z
N MET A 1 -32.36 5.19 -28.08
CA MET A 1 -32.59 3.96 -27.33
C MET A 1 -31.29 3.76 -26.57
N ALA A 2 -31.33 3.69 -25.24
CA ALA A 2 -30.09 3.34 -24.51
C ALA A 2 -29.75 1.91 -24.87
N ASP A 3 -28.51 1.68 -25.36
CA ASP A 3 -28.03 0.33 -25.59
C ASP A 3 -28.13 -0.46 -24.28
N ALA A 4 -28.54 -1.74 -24.37
CA ALA A 4 -28.59 -2.61 -23.21
C ALA A 4 -27.19 -2.66 -22.56
N PRO A 5 -27.09 -2.66 -21.21
CA PRO A 5 -25.79 -2.74 -20.55
C PRO A 5 -25.04 -3.98 -21.02
N MET A 6 -23.76 -3.83 -21.32
CA MET A 6 -22.89 -4.96 -21.74
C MET A 6 -22.63 -5.87 -20.53
N ASN A 7 -22.58 -7.18 -20.77
CA ASN A 7 -22.44 -8.19 -19.73
C ASN A 7 -21.05 -8.82 -19.77
N VAL A 8 -20.38 -8.84 -18.62
CA VAL A 8 -19.04 -9.45 -18.46
C VAL A 8 -19.11 -10.53 -17.37
N VAL A 9 -18.54 -11.70 -17.62
CA VAL A 9 -18.35 -12.69 -16.56
C VAL A 9 -16.87 -12.86 -16.24
N VAL A 10 -16.54 -12.83 -14.94
CA VAL A 10 -15.19 -12.99 -14.41
C VAL A 10 -15.12 -14.26 -13.57
N PHE A 11 -14.31 -15.22 -13.97
CA PHE A 11 -13.97 -16.37 -13.13
C PHE A 11 -12.78 -15.98 -12.26
N SER A 12 -13.05 -15.63 -11.01
CA SER A 12 -12.06 -15.15 -10.04
C SER A 12 -11.49 -16.27 -9.19
N GLY A 13 -10.24 -16.12 -8.78
CA GLY A 13 -9.52 -17.08 -7.94
C GLY A 13 -8.14 -16.56 -7.55
N THR A 14 -7.86 -15.31 -7.89
CA THR A 14 -6.61 -14.61 -7.60
C THR A 14 -6.90 -13.22 -7.03
N THR A 15 -5.87 -12.56 -6.52
CA THR A 15 -5.96 -11.16 -6.10
C THR A 15 -6.32 -10.26 -7.27
N GLU A 16 -5.72 -10.50 -8.43
CA GLU A 16 -6.00 -9.74 -9.66
C GLU A 16 -7.46 -9.91 -10.11
N GLY A 17 -8.05 -11.11 -9.92
CA GLY A 17 -9.47 -11.34 -10.17
C GLY A 17 -10.38 -10.58 -9.22
N ARG A 18 -9.98 -10.43 -7.95
CA ARG A 18 -10.71 -9.61 -6.97
C ARG A 18 -10.58 -8.11 -7.31
N GLU A 19 -9.38 -7.63 -7.59
CA GLU A 19 -9.14 -6.25 -8.01
C GLU A 19 -9.93 -5.89 -9.28
N LEU A 20 -10.09 -6.86 -10.19
CA LEU A 20 -10.92 -6.68 -11.38
C LEU A 20 -12.42 -6.57 -11.01
N ALA A 21 -12.90 -7.38 -10.07
CA ALA A 21 -14.27 -7.27 -9.58
C ALA A 21 -14.52 -5.92 -8.87
N GLU A 22 -13.58 -5.47 -8.04
CA GLU A 22 -13.60 -4.15 -7.41
C GLU A 22 -13.61 -3.02 -8.46
N PHE A 23 -12.84 -3.16 -9.54
CA PHE A 23 -12.83 -2.20 -10.64
C PHE A 23 -14.17 -2.16 -11.37
N LEU A 24 -14.79 -3.32 -11.63
CA LEU A 24 -16.07 -3.41 -12.35
C LEU A 24 -17.25 -2.88 -11.53
N ALA A 25 -17.14 -2.83 -10.21
CA ALA A 25 -18.15 -2.23 -9.34
C ALA A 25 -18.33 -0.74 -9.68
N GLY A 26 -19.59 -0.35 -9.96
CA GLY A 26 -19.95 1.01 -10.37
C GLY A 26 -19.56 1.40 -11.80
N GLN A 27 -19.05 0.47 -12.63
CA GLN A 27 -18.81 0.71 -14.07
C GLN A 27 -20.09 0.49 -14.88
N PRO A 28 -20.19 1.02 -16.12
CA PRO A 28 -21.39 0.92 -16.96
C PRO A 28 -21.56 -0.46 -17.61
N VAL A 29 -21.25 -1.53 -16.89
CA VAL A 29 -21.36 -2.93 -17.29
C VAL A 29 -22.07 -3.74 -16.21
N GLN A 30 -22.74 -4.82 -16.59
CA GLN A 30 -23.22 -5.84 -15.66
C GLN A 30 -22.14 -6.90 -15.51
N ALA A 31 -21.62 -7.10 -14.32
CA ALA A 31 -20.56 -8.05 -14.05
C ALA A 31 -21.07 -9.24 -13.23
N THR A 32 -20.83 -10.46 -13.72
CA THR A 32 -21.02 -11.69 -12.96
C THR A 32 -19.66 -12.21 -12.52
N VAL A 33 -19.44 -12.34 -11.21
CA VAL A 33 -18.15 -12.80 -10.67
C VAL A 33 -18.32 -14.19 -10.07
N CYS A 34 -17.65 -15.18 -10.65
CA CYS A 34 -17.69 -16.56 -10.20
C CYS A 34 -16.49 -16.85 -9.29
N VAL A 35 -16.73 -17.34 -8.07
CA VAL A 35 -15.70 -17.75 -7.10
C VAL A 35 -15.91 -19.18 -6.62
N ALA A 36 -14.83 -19.89 -6.33
CA ALA A 36 -14.88 -21.31 -5.99
C ALA A 36 -15.38 -21.61 -4.55
N THR A 37 -15.42 -20.60 -3.66
CA THR A 37 -15.74 -20.76 -2.23
C THR A 37 -16.57 -19.61 -1.70
N GLU A 38 -17.40 -19.87 -0.68
CA GLU A 38 -18.15 -18.82 0.06
C GLU A 38 -17.21 -17.78 0.70
N TYR A 39 -16.03 -18.18 1.16
CA TYR A 39 -15.02 -17.23 1.66
C TYR A 39 -14.53 -16.27 0.56
N GLY A 40 -14.41 -16.74 -0.69
CA GLY A 40 -14.09 -15.88 -1.83
C GLY A 40 -15.17 -14.82 -2.09
N GLU A 41 -16.44 -15.16 -1.82
CA GLU A 41 -17.56 -14.23 -1.94
C GLU A 41 -17.47 -13.06 -0.96
N THR A 42 -17.12 -13.33 0.32
CA THR A 42 -17.00 -12.27 1.35
C THR A 42 -15.91 -11.24 1.09
N LEU A 43 -15.03 -11.50 0.13
CA LEU A 43 -13.94 -10.59 -0.26
C LEU A 43 -14.29 -9.73 -1.49
N LEU A 44 -15.48 -9.88 -2.05
CA LEU A 44 -15.91 -9.16 -3.24
C LEU A 44 -16.75 -7.93 -2.89
N PRO A 45 -16.74 -6.89 -3.73
CA PRO A 45 -17.51 -5.68 -3.49
C PRO A 45 -19.02 -5.93 -3.63
N GLU A 46 -19.81 -5.34 -2.75
CA GLU A 46 -21.26 -5.22 -2.91
C GLU A 46 -21.55 -4.01 -3.81
N ALA A 47 -22.12 -4.25 -5.00
CA ALA A 47 -22.49 -3.19 -5.94
C ALA A 47 -23.70 -3.64 -6.77
N GLU A 48 -24.57 -2.69 -7.14
CA GLU A 48 -25.82 -2.96 -7.88
C GLU A 48 -25.57 -3.63 -9.25
N ASN A 49 -24.42 -3.39 -9.86
CA ASN A 49 -24.05 -3.94 -11.16
C ASN A 49 -23.16 -5.19 -11.06
N VAL A 50 -22.93 -5.74 -9.85
CA VAL A 50 -22.10 -6.94 -9.63
C VAL A 50 -22.96 -8.04 -9.02
N THR A 51 -23.01 -9.19 -9.70
CA THR A 51 -23.63 -10.41 -9.19
C THR A 51 -22.54 -11.43 -8.88
N VAL A 52 -22.53 -11.98 -7.66
CA VAL A 52 -21.54 -13.00 -7.25
C VAL A 52 -22.17 -14.38 -7.28
N LEU A 53 -21.45 -15.35 -7.86
CA LEU A 53 -21.80 -16.77 -7.87
C LEU A 53 -20.70 -17.55 -7.14
N ALA A 54 -21.03 -18.09 -5.97
CA ALA A 54 -20.10 -18.88 -5.17
C ALA A 54 -20.31 -20.38 -5.39
N GLY A 55 -19.23 -21.14 -5.55
CA GLY A 55 -19.23 -22.58 -5.70
C GLY A 55 -18.42 -23.07 -6.90
N ARG A 56 -18.20 -24.40 -6.93
CA ARG A 56 -17.57 -25.02 -8.09
C ARG A 56 -18.60 -25.24 -9.18
N ILE A 57 -18.35 -24.69 -10.36
CA ILE A 57 -19.27 -24.72 -11.50
C ILE A 57 -18.75 -25.77 -12.50
N PRO A 58 -19.49 -26.88 -12.74
CA PRO A 58 -19.21 -27.84 -13.81
C PRO A 58 -19.24 -27.20 -15.20
N VAL A 59 -18.58 -27.82 -16.19
CA VAL A 59 -18.50 -27.25 -17.55
C VAL A 59 -19.88 -27.11 -18.19
N GLU A 60 -20.79 -28.04 -17.93
CA GLU A 60 -22.17 -28.05 -18.44
C GLU A 60 -22.96 -26.84 -17.92
N ASP A 61 -22.72 -26.48 -16.66
CA ASP A 61 -23.39 -25.32 -16.05
C ASP A 61 -22.78 -24.00 -16.53
N ILE A 62 -21.47 -23.97 -16.81
CA ILE A 62 -20.84 -22.80 -17.49
C ILE A 62 -21.44 -22.62 -18.89
N ILE A 63 -21.57 -23.69 -19.67
CA ILE A 63 -22.17 -23.63 -21.01
C ILE A 63 -23.61 -23.10 -20.90
N ARG A 64 -24.42 -23.65 -20.00
CA ARG A 64 -25.80 -23.22 -19.77
C ARG A 64 -25.86 -21.72 -19.42
N MET A 65 -25.04 -21.27 -18.46
CA MET A 65 -24.96 -19.88 -18.04
C MET A 65 -24.63 -18.95 -19.23
N LEU A 66 -23.65 -19.32 -20.09
CA LEU A 66 -23.28 -18.55 -21.24
C LEU A 66 -24.35 -18.56 -22.36
N GLN A 67 -25.21 -19.58 -22.42
CA GLN A 67 -26.33 -19.66 -23.37
C GLN A 67 -27.57 -18.90 -22.89
N GLU A 68 -27.88 -18.97 -21.60
CA GLU A 68 -29.06 -18.32 -20.99
C GLU A 68 -28.85 -16.82 -20.85
N THR A 69 -27.64 -16.41 -20.50
CA THR A 69 -27.24 -15.01 -20.37
C THR A 69 -26.25 -14.66 -21.48
N ARG A 70 -26.60 -13.70 -22.34
CA ARG A 70 -25.66 -13.21 -23.35
C ARG A 70 -24.54 -12.41 -22.67
N PHE A 71 -23.38 -13.03 -22.56
CA PHE A 71 -22.16 -12.34 -22.13
C PHE A 71 -21.37 -11.86 -23.36
N ASP A 72 -20.90 -10.61 -23.28
CA ASP A 72 -20.07 -10.00 -24.33
C ASP A 72 -18.61 -10.35 -24.15
N LEU A 73 -18.17 -10.71 -22.91
CA LEU A 73 -16.79 -11.09 -22.63
C LEU A 73 -16.74 -12.03 -21.40
N VAL A 74 -15.91 -13.08 -21.52
CA VAL A 74 -15.53 -13.96 -20.42
C VAL A 74 -14.07 -13.68 -20.04
N ILE A 75 -13.82 -13.31 -18.79
CA ILE A 75 -12.47 -13.07 -18.27
C ILE A 75 -12.10 -14.19 -17.28
N ASP A 76 -11.08 -14.96 -17.63
CA ASP A 76 -10.53 -16.01 -16.78
C ASP A 76 -9.37 -15.44 -15.94
N ALA A 77 -9.68 -15.10 -14.69
CA ALA A 77 -8.76 -14.66 -13.65
C ALA A 77 -8.51 -15.74 -12.59
N THR A 78 -8.68 -17.02 -12.95
CA THR A 78 -8.43 -18.14 -12.05
C THR A 78 -6.95 -18.34 -11.77
N HIS A 79 -6.64 -19.06 -10.68
CA HIS A 79 -5.26 -19.31 -10.30
C HIS A 79 -4.49 -20.07 -11.41
N PRO A 80 -3.22 -19.74 -11.70
CA PRO A 80 -2.43 -20.41 -12.74
C PRO A 80 -2.36 -21.93 -12.63
N TYR A 81 -2.47 -22.46 -11.41
CA TYR A 81 -2.48 -23.92 -11.15
C TYR A 81 -3.88 -24.56 -11.22
N ALA A 82 -4.92 -23.78 -11.46
CA ALA A 82 -6.29 -24.28 -11.60
C ALA A 82 -6.60 -24.65 -13.06
N THR A 83 -5.77 -25.50 -13.67
CA THR A 83 -5.84 -25.85 -15.10
C THR A 83 -7.17 -26.45 -15.53
N SER A 84 -7.79 -27.28 -14.66
CA SER A 84 -9.08 -27.93 -14.95
C SER A 84 -10.20 -26.90 -15.19
N ILE A 85 -10.36 -25.90 -14.32
CA ILE A 85 -11.41 -24.88 -14.50
C ILE A 85 -11.10 -23.99 -15.72
N THR A 86 -9.84 -23.63 -15.96
CA THR A 86 -9.44 -22.89 -17.16
C THR A 86 -9.82 -23.65 -18.44
N GLU A 87 -9.63 -24.98 -18.47
CA GLU A 87 -10.03 -25.81 -19.62
C GLU A 87 -11.56 -25.88 -19.78
N SER A 88 -12.30 -25.98 -18.68
CA SER A 88 -13.76 -25.92 -18.69
C SER A 88 -14.28 -24.59 -19.24
N ILE A 89 -13.73 -23.47 -18.79
CA ILE A 89 -14.09 -22.12 -19.28
C ILE A 89 -13.78 -22.00 -20.79
N CYS A 90 -12.59 -22.41 -21.21
CA CYS A 90 -12.21 -22.35 -22.64
C CYS A 90 -13.11 -23.22 -23.50
N THR A 91 -13.54 -24.40 -23.01
CA THR A 91 -14.45 -25.29 -23.72
C THR A 91 -15.83 -24.65 -23.84
N ALA A 92 -16.39 -24.13 -22.76
CA ALA A 92 -17.66 -23.46 -22.75
C ALA A 92 -17.68 -22.24 -23.69
N CYS A 93 -16.65 -21.40 -23.64
CA CYS A 93 -16.53 -20.22 -24.54
C CYS A 93 -16.47 -20.63 -26.02
N ARG A 94 -15.78 -21.73 -26.34
CA ARG A 94 -15.67 -22.23 -27.71
C ARG A 94 -17.02 -22.76 -28.21
N GLU A 95 -17.77 -23.49 -27.39
CA GLU A 95 -19.08 -24.05 -27.75
C GLU A 95 -20.12 -22.95 -27.92
N THR A 96 -20.12 -21.96 -27.04
CA THR A 96 -21.11 -20.86 -27.08
C THR A 96 -20.69 -19.70 -28.00
N LYS A 97 -19.46 -19.74 -28.53
CA LYS A 97 -18.83 -18.66 -29.34
C LYS A 97 -18.73 -17.34 -28.57
N THR A 98 -18.62 -17.41 -27.25
CA THR A 98 -18.42 -16.23 -26.41
C THR A 98 -16.94 -15.88 -26.38
N GLU A 99 -16.64 -14.57 -26.41
CA GLU A 99 -15.25 -14.10 -26.40
C GLU A 99 -14.57 -14.43 -25.07
N TYR A 100 -13.35 -14.97 -25.13
CA TYR A 100 -12.56 -15.37 -23.99
C TYR A 100 -11.28 -14.58 -23.88
N LEU A 101 -10.99 -14.09 -22.68
CA LEU A 101 -9.77 -13.40 -22.34
C LEU A 101 -9.16 -14.00 -21.06
N ARG A 102 -7.86 -14.33 -21.11
CA ARG A 102 -7.10 -14.78 -19.95
C ARG A 102 -6.38 -13.60 -19.32
N LEU A 103 -6.65 -13.35 -18.04
CA LEU A 103 -5.88 -12.42 -17.21
C LEU A 103 -4.61 -13.13 -16.72
N LEU A 104 -3.45 -12.58 -17.07
CA LEU A 104 -2.16 -13.08 -16.62
C LEU A 104 -1.78 -12.46 -15.29
N ARG A 105 -1.37 -13.30 -14.35
CA ARG A 105 -0.72 -12.89 -13.13
C ARG A 105 0.74 -12.51 -13.40
N GLN A 106 1.23 -11.40 -12.83
CA GLN A 106 2.65 -11.05 -12.91
C GLN A 106 3.51 -12.10 -12.17
N SER A 107 4.60 -12.54 -12.83
CA SER A 107 5.57 -13.44 -12.19
C SER A 107 6.57 -12.63 -11.36
N SER A 108 6.95 -13.15 -10.19
CA SER A 108 8.12 -12.66 -9.50
C SER A 108 9.38 -12.87 -10.36
N GLN A 109 10.30 -11.90 -10.36
CA GLN A 109 11.57 -12.03 -11.08
C GLN A 109 12.36 -13.26 -10.56
N GLN A 110 12.96 -14.05 -11.48
CA GLN A 110 13.90 -15.11 -11.12
C GLN A 110 15.10 -14.50 -10.37
N ARG A 111 15.43 -15.06 -9.22
CA ARG A 111 16.60 -14.68 -8.43
C ARG A 111 17.66 -15.79 -8.49
N GLU A 112 18.94 -15.40 -8.53
CA GLU A 112 20.09 -16.30 -8.67
C GLU A 112 20.28 -17.28 -7.50
N ASP A 113 19.68 -17.00 -6.33
CA ASP A 113 19.78 -17.76 -5.07
C ASP A 113 18.66 -18.81 -4.89
N VAL A 114 17.88 -19.10 -5.94
CA VAL A 114 16.68 -19.93 -5.86
C VAL A 114 16.75 -21.08 -6.86
N VAL A 115 16.44 -22.30 -6.39
CA VAL A 115 16.33 -23.48 -7.25
C VAL A 115 14.93 -23.55 -7.84
N CYS A 116 14.81 -23.31 -9.14
CA CYS A 116 13.53 -23.42 -9.85
C CYS A 116 13.35 -24.81 -10.45
N VAL A 117 12.16 -25.37 -10.26
CA VAL A 117 11.77 -26.71 -10.76
C VAL A 117 10.39 -26.64 -11.40
N GLU A 118 10.09 -27.56 -12.32
CA GLU A 118 8.84 -27.52 -13.10
C GLU A 118 7.61 -27.93 -12.28
N ASN A 119 7.77 -28.90 -11.38
CA ASN A 119 6.65 -29.50 -10.63
C ASN A 119 7.09 -30.11 -9.31
N ALA A 120 6.13 -30.63 -8.53
CA ALA A 120 6.37 -31.24 -7.22
C ALA A 120 7.28 -32.50 -7.32
N ALA A 121 7.17 -33.28 -8.38
CA ALA A 121 8.03 -34.45 -8.58
C ALA A 121 9.49 -34.06 -8.84
N ALA A 122 9.74 -33.00 -9.61
CA ALA A 122 11.08 -32.45 -9.83
C ALA A 122 11.64 -31.84 -8.53
N ALA A 123 10.80 -31.19 -7.71
CA ALA A 123 11.19 -30.71 -6.38
C ALA A 123 11.59 -31.89 -5.46
N ALA A 124 10.81 -32.94 -5.42
CA ALA A 124 11.11 -34.14 -4.64
C ALA A 124 12.42 -34.80 -5.10
N ALA A 125 12.62 -34.94 -6.41
CA ALA A 125 13.87 -35.49 -6.98
C ALA A 125 15.12 -34.66 -6.61
N PHE A 126 15.01 -33.35 -6.60
CA PHE A 126 16.08 -32.47 -6.11
C PHE A 126 16.33 -32.70 -4.61
N LEU A 127 15.28 -32.68 -3.80
CA LEU A 127 15.36 -32.80 -2.32
C LEU A 127 15.82 -34.17 -1.84
N THR A 128 15.66 -35.21 -2.64
CA THR A 128 16.21 -36.56 -2.38
C THR A 128 17.74 -36.54 -2.20
N ARG A 129 18.41 -35.59 -2.81
CA ARG A 129 19.88 -35.42 -2.76
C ARG A 129 20.36 -34.46 -1.68
N THR A 130 19.43 -33.90 -0.89
CA THR A 130 19.72 -32.91 0.14
C THR A 130 19.64 -33.48 1.55
N GLN A 131 20.16 -32.74 2.52
CA GLN A 131 20.12 -33.06 3.94
C GLN A 131 19.29 -32.02 4.71
N GLY A 132 18.92 -32.32 5.96
CA GLY A 132 18.16 -31.42 6.84
C GLY A 132 16.65 -31.45 6.60
N ASN A 133 15.92 -30.71 7.43
CA ASN A 133 14.47 -30.66 7.37
C ASN A 133 13.96 -29.83 6.18
N ILE A 134 12.76 -30.15 5.76
CA ILE A 134 12.12 -29.56 4.59
C ILE A 134 10.75 -29.00 5.00
N LEU A 135 10.52 -27.72 4.76
CA LEU A 135 9.20 -27.11 4.94
C LEU A 135 8.47 -27.00 3.59
N LEU A 136 7.39 -27.76 3.44
CA LEU A 136 6.51 -27.67 2.28
C LEU A 136 5.42 -26.61 2.53
N THR A 137 5.36 -25.60 1.66
CA THR A 137 4.31 -24.57 1.68
C THR A 137 3.40 -24.63 0.43
N THR A 138 3.38 -25.79 -0.23
CA THR A 138 2.63 -26.05 -1.47
C THR A 138 1.22 -26.59 -1.22
N GLY A 139 0.83 -26.75 0.05
CA GLY A 139 -0.46 -27.32 0.45
C GLY A 139 -0.49 -28.84 0.40
N SER A 140 -1.67 -29.43 0.66
CA SER A 140 -1.83 -30.90 0.86
C SER A 140 -1.98 -31.72 -0.41
N LYS A 141 -2.40 -31.11 -1.53
CA LYS A 141 -2.79 -31.85 -2.76
C LYS A 141 -1.64 -32.61 -3.43
N GLU A 142 -0.41 -32.15 -3.26
CA GLU A 142 0.77 -32.70 -3.94
C GLU A 142 1.71 -33.44 -2.96
N LEU A 143 1.28 -33.70 -1.71
CA LEU A 143 2.12 -34.33 -0.69
C LEU A 143 2.63 -35.73 -1.13
N ALA A 144 1.82 -36.52 -1.84
CA ALA A 144 2.20 -37.79 -2.35
C ALA A 144 3.45 -37.75 -3.26
N ALA A 145 3.67 -36.66 -3.98
CA ALA A 145 4.85 -36.50 -4.84
C ALA A 145 6.17 -36.46 -4.06
N TYR A 146 6.14 -36.09 -2.78
CA TYR A 146 7.32 -35.97 -1.91
C TYR A 146 7.62 -37.25 -1.12
N SER A 147 6.77 -38.28 -1.19
CA SER A 147 6.93 -39.56 -0.44
C SER A 147 8.22 -40.31 -0.80
N SER A 148 8.83 -40.00 -1.95
CA SER A 148 10.10 -40.56 -2.38
C SER A 148 11.34 -39.95 -1.67
N ILE A 149 11.16 -38.90 -0.90
CA ILE A 149 12.25 -38.28 -0.16
C ILE A 149 12.69 -39.22 0.97
N PRO A 150 14.00 -39.53 1.11
CA PRO A 150 14.49 -40.33 2.22
C PRO A 150 14.10 -39.72 3.57
N ASP A 151 13.67 -40.56 4.50
CA ASP A 151 13.23 -40.12 5.84
C ASP A 151 12.09 -39.11 5.81
N PHE A 152 11.18 -39.20 4.84
CA PHE A 152 10.05 -38.26 4.62
C PHE A 152 9.34 -37.93 5.92
N ALA A 153 8.90 -38.94 6.70
CA ALA A 153 8.14 -38.72 7.93
C ALA A 153 8.95 -38.02 9.05
N GLN A 154 10.28 -38.02 8.97
CA GLN A 154 11.18 -37.38 9.94
C GLN A 154 11.63 -36.00 9.52
N ARG A 155 11.83 -35.76 8.20
CA ARG A 155 12.41 -34.55 7.64
C ARG A 155 11.38 -33.53 7.15
N VAL A 156 10.19 -34.00 6.75
CA VAL A 156 9.23 -33.13 6.08
C VAL A 156 8.22 -32.54 7.06
N TYR A 157 8.10 -31.25 7.05
CA TYR A 157 7.06 -30.45 7.67
C TYR A 157 6.14 -29.91 6.57
N ALA A 158 4.82 -29.99 6.75
CA ALA A 158 3.86 -29.48 5.77
C ALA A 158 2.98 -28.40 6.36
N ARG A 159 2.97 -27.23 5.74
CA ARG A 159 2.01 -26.18 6.04
C ARG A 159 0.81 -26.29 5.12
N VAL A 160 -0.35 -26.55 5.71
CA VAL A 160 -1.60 -26.85 5.02
C VAL A 160 -2.76 -26.06 5.59
N LEU A 161 -3.87 -25.98 4.87
CA LEU A 161 -5.09 -25.37 5.41
C LEU A 161 -5.63 -26.21 6.59
N PRO A 162 -6.24 -25.57 7.61
CA PRO A 162 -6.84 -26.23 8.76
C PRO A 162 -8.21 -26.88 8.41
N MET A 163 -8.22 -27.74 7.41
CA MET A 163 -9.40 -28.43 6.90
C MET A 163 -9.20 -29.96 7.04
N ASP A 164 -10.26 -30.68 7.35
CA ASP A 164 -10.22 -32.13 7.56
C ASP A 164 -9.58 -32.90 6.38
N ALA A 165 -9.93 -32.52 5.14
CA ALA A 165 -9.34 -33.09 3.94
C ALA A 165 -7.81 -32.89 3.85
N SER A 166 -7.31 -31.73 4.28
CA SER A 166 -5.88 -31.42 4.28
C SER A 166 -5.13 -32.19 5.37
N LEU A 167 -5.74 -32.33 6.54
CA LEU A 167 -5.20 -33.11 7.65
C LEU A 167 -5.20 -34.61 7.35
N ALA A 168 -6.26 -35.09 6.70
CA ALA A 168 -6.36 -36.48 6.24
C ALA A 168 -5.24 -36.78 5.23
N ALA A 169 -5.05 -35.94 4.21
CA ALA A 169 -3.99 -36.09 3.21
C ALA A 169 -2.58 -36.13 3.85
N CYS A 170 -2.34 -35.33 4.89
CA CYS A 170 -1.07 -35.37 5.62
C CYS A 170 -0.84 -36.70 6.36
N ARG A 171 -1.89 -37.26 6.99
CA ARG A 171 -1.84 -38.55 7.68
C ARG A 171 -1.65 -39.68 6.70
N GLU A 172 -2.37 -39.69 5.59
CA GLU A 172 -2.26 -40.68 4.52
C GLU A 172 -0.86 -40.67 3.88
N ALA A 173 -0.22 -39.48 3.75
CA ALA A 173 1.16 -39.35 3.31
C ALA A 173 2.18 -39.83 4.35
N GLY A 174 1.77 -40.17 5.58
CA GLY A 174 2.63 -40.69 6.64
C GLY A 174 3.34 -39.62 7.46
N LEU A 175 2.90 -38.36 7.42
CA LEU A 175 3.48 -37.29 8.25
C LEU A 175 3.11 -37.47 9.73
N LYS A 176 4.07 -37.21 10.62
CA LYS A 176 3.82 -37.13 12.07
C LYS A 176 2.95 -35.93 12.39
N ALA A 177 2.09 -36.03 13.40
CA ALA A 177 1.24 -34.93 13.84
C ALA A 177 2.05 -33.66 14.19
N ALA A 178 3.23 -33.78 14.80
CA ALA A 178 4.14 -32.68 15.13
C ALA A 178 4.74 -31.97 13.89
N HIS A 179 4.65 -32.57 12.71
CA HIS A 179 5.16 -32.02 11.46
C HIS A 179 4.05 -31.40 10.59
N ILE A 180 2.81 -31.37 11.08
CA ILE A 180 1.67 -30.78 10.37
C ILE A 180 1.41 -29.38 10.95
N ILE A 181 1.58 -28.36 10.13
CA ILE A 181 1.34 -26.97 10.49
C ILE A 181 0.04 -26.53 9.79
N ALA A 182 -1.07 -26.60 10.52
CA ALA A 182 -2.40 -26.30 9.99
C ALA A 182 -2.71 -24.81 10.21
N MET A 183 -2.52 -23.98 9.18
CA MET A 183 -2.71 -22.53 9.23
C MET A 183 -3.25 -22.01 7.90
N GLN A 184 -4.05 -20.93 7.99
CA GLN A 184 -4.56 -20.19 6.83
C GLN A 184 -3.83 -18.87 6.69
N GLY A 185 -3.33 -18.57 5.46
CA GLY A 185 -2.71 -17.29 5.12
C GLY A 185 -3.72 -16.14 4.90
N PRO A 186 -3.25 -14.95 4.55
CA PRO A 186 -1.87 -14.62 4.16
C PRO A 186 -0.88 -14.61 5.33
N PHE A 187 0.41 -14.85 5.04
CA PHE A 187 1.46 -14.91 6.05
C PHE A 187 2.43 -13.73 5.87
N SER A 188 2.80 -13.09 7.00
CA SER A 188 3.87 -12.10 7.01
C SER A 188 5.25 -12.76 6.92
N GLU A 189 6.28 -11.99 6.61
CA GLU A 189 7.67 -12.45 6.59
C GLU A 189 8.10 -13.03 7.95
N GLU A 190 7.69 -12.38 9.06
CA GLU A 190 7.98 -12.82 10.43
C GLU A 190 7.35 -14.18 10.73
N MET A 191 6.14 -14.42 10.25
CA MET A 191 5.45 -15.71 10.40
C MET A 191 6.15 -16.79 9.59
N ASP A 192 6.55 -16.51 8.35
CA ASP A 192 7.33 -17.43 7.53
C ASP A 192 8.69 -17.74 8.18
N LEU A 193 9.41 -16.72 8.68
CA LEU A 193 10.68 -16.88 9.39
C LEU A 193 10.54 -17.72 10.66
N SER A 194 9.49 -17.48 11.46
CA SER A 194 9.21 -18.25 12.67
C SER A 194 8.86 -19.71 12.35
N THR A 195 8.13 -19.93 11.26
CA THR A 195 7.79 -21.29 10.80
C THR A 195 9.03 -22.05 10.32
N LEU A 196 9.94 -21.39 9.60
CA LEU A 196 11.22 -21.98 9.18
C LEU A 196 12.09 -22.38 10.37
N ARG A 197 12.18 -21.51 11.38
CA ARG A 197 12.91 -21.78 12.62
C ARG A 197 12.27 -22.92 13.43
N PHE A 198 10.95 -22.94 13.55
CA PHE A 198 10.22 -24.02 14.22
C PHE A 198 10.50 -25.38 13.59
N ALA A 199 10.53 -25.46 12.26
CA ALA A 199 10.80 -26.68 11.52
C ALA A 199 12.31 -27.01 11.46
N ASP A 200 13.18 -26.13 11.92
CA ASP A 200 14.64 -26.19 11.68
C ASP A 200 14.93 -26.52 10.21
N ALA A 201 14.28 -25.76 9.31
CA ALA A 201 14.20 -26.09 7.91
C ALA A 201 15.48 -25.70 7.15
N ALA A 202 16.20 -26.70 6.65
CA ALA A 202 17.31 -26.48 5.71
C ALA A 202 16.79 -26.09 4.31
N TRP A 203 15.57 -26.53 3.96
CA TRP A 203 14.94 -26.27 2.67
C TRP A 203 13.50 -25.87 2.81
N MET A 204 13.08 -24.89 2.00
CA MET A 204 11.67 -24.50 1.85
C MET A 204 11.21 -24.73 0.43
N VAL A 205 10.08 -25.40 0.26
CA VAL A 205 9.44 -25.56 -1.06
C VAL A 205 8.21 -24.66 -1.13
N THR A 206 8.15 -23.85 -2.17
CA THR A 206 7.01 -22.96 -2.42
C THR A 206 6.64 -22.95 -3.91
N LYS A 207 5.44 -22.48 -4.21
CA LYS A 207 5.03 -22.17 -5.59
C LYS A 207 5.33 -20.69 -5.88
N ASP A 208 5.70 -20.38 -7.13
CA ASP A 208 5.78 -19.00 -7.56
C ASP A 208 4.36 -18.40 -7.64
N GLY A 209 3.89 -17.91 -6.53
CA GLY A 209 2.59 -17.25 -6.41
C GLY A 209 2.61 -15.75 -6.75
N GLY A 210 3.74 -15.18 -7.14
CA GLY A 210 3.92 -13.73 -7.29
C GLY A 210 3.77 -12.97 -5.96
N GLU A 211 3.65 -11.65 -6.00
CA GLU A 211 3.48 -10.81 -4.79
C GLU A 211 2.24 -11.20 -3.99
N ALA A 212 1.10 -11.31 -4.66
CA ALA A 212 -0.17 -11.68 -4.02
C ALA A 212 -0.17 -13.11 -3.42
N GLY A 213 0.74 -13.99 -3.85
CA GLY A 213 0.97 -15.31 -3.24
C GLY A 213 1.96 -15.29 -2.07
N GLY A 214 2.44 -14.11 -1.66
CA GLY A 214 3.40 -13.94 -0.58
C GLY A 214 4.80 -14.49 -0.92
N PHE A 215 5.15 -14.64 -2.21
CA PHE A 215 6.46 -15.16 -2.61
C PHE A 215 7.62 -14.25 -2.15
N PRO A 216 7.56 -12.90 -2.24
CA PRO A 216 8.62 -12.03 -1.74
C PRO A 216 8.87 -12.19 -0.25
N ALA A 217 7.82 -12.30 0.57
CA ALA A 217 7.92 -12.54 2.01
C ALA A 217 8.60 -13.88 2.33
N LYS A 218 8.20 -14.95 1.64
CA LYS A 218 8.81 -16.29 1.78
C LYS A 218 10.28 -16.30 1.37
N ALA A 219 10.63 -15.64 0.24
CA ALA A 219 12.01 -15.56 -0.24
C ALA A 219 12.90 -14.75 0.73
N SER A 220 12.36 -13.67 1.30
CA SER A 220 13.05 -12.87 2.33
C SER A 220 13.24 -13.66 3.61
N ALA A 221 12.20 -14.35 4.10
CA ALA A 221 12.26 -15.19 5.29
C ALA A 221 13.27 -16.34 5.13
N ALA A 222 13.26 -17.03 3.98
CA ALA A 222 14.21 -18.10 3.68
C ALA A 222 15.66 -17.60 3.72
N ARG A 223 15.94 -16.42 3.14
CA ARG A 223 17.26 -15.81 3.19
C ARG A 223 17.70 -15.45 4.61
N LYS A 224 16.80 -14.83 5.39
CA LYS A 224 17.08 -14.48 6.80
C LYS A 224 17.30 -15.69 7.69
N ALA A 225 16.67 -16.81 7.35
CA ALA A 225 16.85 -18.09 8.05
C ALA A 225 18.08 -18.89 7.57
N GLY A 226 18.73 -18.51 6.48
CA GLY A 226 19.78 -19.32 5.84
C GLY A 226 19.22 -20.60 5.20
N THR A 227 17.93 -20.64 4.86
CA THR A 227 17.22 -21.79 4.31
C THR A 227 17.27 -21.76 2.78
N GLY A 228 17.63 -22.88 2.15
CA GLY A 228 17.58 -23.02 0.70
C GLY A 228 16.13 -22.98 0.19
N LEU A 229 15.90 -22.27 -0.92
CA LEU A 229 14.55 -22.09 -1.49
C LEU A 229 14.40 -22.90 -2.79
N VAL A 230 13.41 -23.77 -2.82
CA VAL A 230 12.99 -24.51 -4.02
C VAL A 230 11.65 -23.96 -4.48
N VAL A 231 11.61 -23.42 -5.68
CA VAL A 231 10.40 -22.82 -6.25
C VAL A 231 9.86 -23.69 -7.38
N ILE A 232 8.62 -24.13 -7.21
CA ILE A 232 7.90 -24.79 -8.28
C ILE A 232 7.40 -23.69 -9.22
N GLY A 233 7.92 -23.70 -10.45
CA GLY A 233 7.55 -22.78 -11.51
C GLY A 233 6.09 -22.91 -11.91
N ARG A 234 5.57 -21.91 -12.63
CA ARG A 234 4.22 -21.93 -13.18
C ARG A 234 4.15 -22.95 -14.31
N PRO A 235 3.05 -23.72 -14.44
CA PRO A 235 2.80 -24.42 -15.68
C PRO A 235 2.77 -23.41 -16.84
N PRO A 236 3.16 -23.82 -18.07
CA PRO A 236 3.12 -22.94 -19.22
C PRO A 236 1.73 -22.32 -19.36
N GLN A 237 1.66 -20.99 -19.23
CA GLN A 237 0.38 -20.29 -19.30
C GLN A 237 -0.07 -20.21 -20.76
N ARG A 238 -1.36 -20.36 -20.98
CA ARG A 238 -1.96 -19.98 -22.28
C ARG A 238 -1.73 -18.49 -22.51
N VAL A 239 -1.72 -18.08 -23.77
CA VAL A 239 -1.63 -16.67 -24.16
C VAL A 239 -2.73 -15.88 -23.43
N GLY A 240 -2.38 -14.78 -22.81
CA GLY A 240 -3.29 -13.92 -22.06
C GLY A 240 -2.74 -12.50 -21.95
N LEU A 241 -3.48 -11.63 -21.30
CA LEU A 241 -3.17 -10.20 -21.18
C LEU A 241 -2.78 -9.83 -19.75
N PRO A 242 -1.84 -8.89 -19.58
CA PRO A 242 -1.60 -8.24 -18.29
C PRO A 242 -2.84 -7.52 -17.79
N PHE A 243 -2.92 -7.30 -16.48
CA PHE A 243 -4.05 -6.62 -15.85
C PHE A 243 -4.36 -5.24 -16.46
N THR A 244 -3.33 -4.43 -16.73
CA THR A 244 -3.47 -3.10 -17.35
C THR A 244 -4.11 -3.19 -18.73
N THR A 245 -3.67 -4.14 -19.56
CA THR A 245 -4.24 -4.35 -20.90
C THR A 245 -5.69 -4.84 -20.86
N VAL A 246 -6.07 -5.65 -19.84
CA VAL A 246 -7.49 -6.04 -19.61
C VAL A 246 -8.32 -4.81 -19.29
N LEU A 247 -7.81 -3.89 -18.47
CA LEU A 247 -8.48 -2.63 -18.19
C LEU A 247 -8.63 -1.76 -19.44
N ASP A 248 -7.60 -1.68 -20.29
CA ASP A 248 -7.67 -0.93 -21.55
C ASP A 248 -8.78 -1.49 -22.45
N VAL A 249 -8.87 -2.81 -22.58
CA VAL A 249 -9.98 -3.47 -23.34
C VAL A 249 -11.35 -3.10 -22.76
N LEU A 250 -11.47 -3.11 -21.42
CA LEU A 250 -12.73 -2.74 -20.76
C LEU A 250 -13.07 -1.26 -20.95
N CYS A 251 -12.09 -0.37 -20.93
CA CYS A 251 -12.29 1.06 -21.17
C CYS A 251 -12.67 1.34 -22.62
N GLU A 252 -11.95 0.77 -23.59
CA GLU A 252 -12.15 1.05 -25.01
C GLU A 252 -13.47 0.46 -25.55
N ARG A 253 -13.84 -0.73 -25.08
CA ARG A 253 -14.98 -1.47 -25.67
C ARG A 253 -16.24 -1.35 -24.83
N PHE A 254 -16.13 -1.18 -23.52
CA PHE A 254 -17.25 -1.24 -22.59
C PHE A 254 -17.51 0.09 -21.89
N GLY A 255 -16.76 1.15 -22.25
CA GLY A 255 -16.92 2.48 -21.68
C GLY A 255 -16.55 2.60 -20.20
N CYS A 256 -15.83 1.62 -19.67
CA CYS A 256 -15.31 1.68 -18.30
C CYS A 256 -14.28 2.82 -18.16
N THR A 257 -14.15 3.37 -16.96
CA THR A 257 -13.20 4.44 -16.67
C THR A 257 -12.28 4.04 -15.54
N VAL A 258 -10.96 4.07 -15.78
CA VAL A 258 -9.94 3.86 -14.74
C VAL A 258 -9.75 5.16 -13.97
N ARG A 259 -10.04 5.13 -12.66
CA ARG A 259 -9.73 6.23 -11.74
C ARG A 259 -8.58 5.79 -10.86
N PRO A 260 -7.38 6.39 -10.98
CA PRO A 260 -6.29 6.06 -10.09
C PRO A 260 -6.64 6.49 -8.67
N ARG A 261 -6.30 5.66 -7.69
CA ARG A 261 -6.45 5.98 -6.28
C ARG A 261 -5.22 6.75 -5.79
N VAL A 262 -5.44 7.93 -5.25
CA VAL A 262 -4.39 8.85 -4.83
C VAL A 262 -4.53 9.15 -3.34
N HIS A 263 -3.62 8.61 -2.52
CA HIS A 263 -3.50 9.00 -1.13
C HIS A 263 -2.54 10.18 -1.00
N ILE A 264 -3.01 11.33 -0.50
CA ILE A 264 -2.14 12.44 -0.11
C ILE A 264 -1.86 12.27 1.37
N VAL A 265 -0.62 11.95 1.74
CA VAL A 265 -0.27 11.48 3.08
C VAL A 265 0.69 12.43 3.80
N GLY A 266 0.36 12.81 5.02
CA GLY A 266 1.24 13.57 5.91
C GLY A 266 2.16 12.62 6.69
N ILE A 267 3.47 12.67 6.45
CA ILE A 267 4.43 11.77 7.10
C ILE A 267 4.99 12.30 8.43
N GLY A 268 4.43 13.39 8.94
CA GLY A 268 4.97 14.01 10.15
C GLY A 268 6.41 14.46 9.97
N PRO A 269 7.27 14.28 10.98
CA PRO A 269 8.70 14.59 10.89
C PRO A 269 9.49 13.64 9.97
N GLY A 270 8.86 12.56 9.48
CA GLY A 270 9.47 11.62 8.54
C GLY A 270 9.98 10.33 9.17
N SER A 271 9.86 10.14 10.48
CA SER A 271 10.13 8.84 11.12
C SER A 271 8.89 7.93 11.04
N ARG A 272 9.09 6.63 10.85
CA ARG A 272 7.97 5.67 10.76
C ARG A 272 7.14 5.61 12.05
N GLU A 273 7.77 5.82 13.20
CA GLU A 273 7.14 5.81 14.51
C GLU A 273 6.18 7.00 14.74
N ALA A 274 6.37 8.07 13.97
CA ALA A 274 5.54 9.29 14.06
C ALA A 274 4.42 9.32 13.01
N MET A 275 4.30 8.30 12.16
CA MET A 275 3.22 8.17 11.18
C MET A 275 1.99 7.50 11.79
N THR A 276 0.81 7.84 11.31
CA THR A 276 -0.39 7.06 11.62
C THR A 276 -0.32 5.70 10.92
N HIS A 277 -1.06 4.73 11.44
CA HIS A 277 -1.13 3.40 10.81
C HIS A 277 -1.66 3.48 9.37
N GLU A 278 -2.71 4.28 9.13
CA GLU A 278 -3.30 4.49 7.81
C GLU A 278 -2.30 5.09 6.81
N VAL A 279 -1.46 6.04 7.24
CA VAL A 279 -0.40 6.63 6.41
C VAL A 279 0.63 5.57 6.04
N SER A 280 1.05 4.76 7.01
CA SER A 280 2.02 3.67 6.78
C SER A 280 1.46 2.63 5.78
N GLU A 281 0.20 2.23 5.95
CA GLU A 281 -0.47 1.30 5.05
C GLU A 281 -0.62 1.87 3.63
N ALA A 282 -1.02 3.15 3.51
CA ALA A 282 -1.13 3.81 2.22
C ALA A 282 0.21 3.87 1.47
N ILE A 283 1.32 4.12 2.19
CA ILE A 283 2.67 4.10 1.63
C ILE A 283 3.08 2.68 1.22
N GLU A 284 2.80 1.69 2.06
CA GLU A 284 3.18 0.29 1.82
C GLU A 284 2.41 -0.34 0.66
N THR A 285 1.16 0.03 0.47
CA THR A 285 0.29 -0.51 -0.58
C THR A 285 0.32 0.28 -1.88
N ALA A 286 0.97 1.44 -1.91
CA ALA A 286 1.10 2.24 -3.13
C ALA A 286 2.01 1.58 -4.17
N ASP A 287 1.58 1.63 -5.43
CA ASP A 287 2.35 1.15 -6.58
C ASP A 287 3.51 2.12 -6.89
N CYS A 288 3.31 3.42 -6.63
CA CYS A 288 4.33 4.46 -6.79
C CYS A 288 4.19 5.54 -5.71
N LEU A 289 5.33 5.99 -5.16
CA LEU A 289 5.39 7.12 -4.24
C LEU A 289 5.82 8.38 -4.98
N ILE A 290 5.18 9.51 -4.66
CA ILE A 290 5.48 10.82 -5.25
C ILE A 290 5.76 11.82 -4.13
N GLY A 291 6.80 12.64 -4.27
CA GLY A 291 7.12 13.67 -3.28
C GLY A 291 8.54 14.18 -3.41
N ALA A 292 9.00 15.01 -2.51
CA ALA A 292 10.38 15.45 -2.49
C ALA A 292 11.34 14.30 -2.16
N LYS A 293 12.46 14.22 -2.87
CA LYS A 293 13.47 13.16 -2.78
C LYS A 293 13.79 12.76 -1.33
N ARG A 294 14.06 13.74 -0.47
CA ARG A 294 14.35 13.52 0.95
C ARG A 294 13.26 12.76 1.69
N MET A 295 11.98 13.05 1.38
CA MET A 295 10.84 12.38 2.02
C MET A 295 10.67 10.96 1.49
N LEU A 296 10.84 10.78 0.19
CA LEU A 296 10.78 9.46 -0.46
C LEU A 296 11.86 8.52 0.07
N GLU A 297 13.10 9.00 0.22
CA GLU A 297 14.23 8.23 0.79
C GLU A 297 13.96 7.76 2.24
N ALA A 298 13.19 8.55 3.01
CA ALA A 298 12.86 8.20 4.39
C ALA A 298 11.77 7.11 4.51
N VAL A 299 10.86 7.01 3.53
CA VAL A 299 9.66 6.16 3.67
C VAL A 299 9.56 5.03 2.64
N ALA A 300 10.20 5.14 1.47
CA ALA A 300 10.12 4.15 0.41
C ALA A 300 10.71 2.79 0.85
N ARG A 301 10.07 1.72 0.36
CA ARG A 301 10.61 0.36 0.48
C ARG A 301 11.68 0.13 -0.59
N HIS A 302 12.58 -0.81 -0.32
CA HIS A 302 13.56 -1.20 -1.33
C HIS A 302 12.87 -1.71 -2.61
N GLY A 303 13.19 -1.07 -3.74
CA GLY A 303 12.62 -1.41 -5.06
C GLY A 303 11.22 -0.87 -5.32
N GLN A 304 10.62 -0.08 -4.42
CA GLN A 304 9.35 0.60 -4.67
C GLN A 304 9.56 1.75 -5.67
N PRO A 305 8.74 1.88 -6.72
CA PRO A 305 8.79 3.00 -7.64
C PRO A 305 8.60 4.33 -6.94
N ILE A 306 9.47 5.30 -7.24
CA ILE A 306 9.40 6.64 -6.69
C ILE A 306 9.47 7.69 -7.81
N TYR A 307 8.78 8.80 -7.64
CA TYR A 307 8.86 9.97 -8.51
C TYR A 307 9.14 11.22 -7.71
N ASP A 308 10.32 11.83 -7.93
CA ASP A 308 10.73 13.06 -7.26
C ASP A 308 10.03 14.27 -7.89
N ALA A 309 8.99 14.78 -7.25
CA ALA A 309 8.25 15.94 -7.67
C ALA A 309 7.67 16.69 -6.47
N ILE A 310 7.68 18.02 -6.54
CA ILE A 310 7.13 18.92 -5.52
C ILE A 310 6.02 19.80 -6.11
N ALA A 311 6.15 20.18 -7.40
CA ALA A 311 5.17 21.02 -8.04
C ALA A 311 3.85 20.26 -8.25
N PRO A 312 2.70 20.82 -7.84
CA PRO A 312 1.42 20.16 -7.95
C PRO A 312 1.06 19.75 -9.38
N GLN A 313 1.46 20.55 -10.37
CA GLN A 313 1.21 20.25 -11.77
C GLN A 313 1.99 19.01 -12.23
N ASP A 314 3.28 18.91 -11.90
CA ASP A 314 4.14 17.79 -12.28
C ASP A 314 3.62 16.48 -11.66
N ILE A 315 3.14 16.56 -10.40
CA ILE A 315 2.52 15.42 -9.70
C ILE A 315 1.26 14.97 -10.44
N ALA A 316 0.37 15.90 -10.77
CA ALA A 316 -0.89 15.58 -11.45
C ALA A 316 -0.65 15.06 -12.88
N ASP A 317 0.32 15.61 -13.61
CA ASP A 317 0.69 15.17 -14.94
C ASP A 317 1.28 13.76 -14.92
N PHE A 318 2.15 13.47 -13.94
CA PHE A 318 2.70 12.14 -13.74
C PHE A 318 1.59 11.10 -13.49
N ILE A 319 0.67 11.37 -12.56
CA ILE A 319 -0.45 10.48 -12.25
C ILE A 319 -1.32 10.22 -13.49
N ARG A 320 -1.58 11.22 -14.32
CA ARG A 320 -2.38 11.09 -15.54
C ARG A 320 -1.71 10.27 -16.64
N THR A 321 -0.39 10.31 -16.73
CA THR A 321 0.38 9.69 -17.82
C THR A 321 0.85 8.28 -17.51
N HIS A 322 1.01 7.92 -16.23
CA HIS A 322 1.53 6.62 -15.78
C HIS A 322 0.39 5.69 -15.36
N ARG A 323 -0.37 5.21 -16.35
CA ARG A 323 -1.55 4.33 -16.15
C ARG A 323 -1.20 2.92 -15.67
N GLU A 324 0.06 2.53 -15.70
CA GLU A 324 0.59 1.30 -15.14
C GLU A 324 0.50 1.27 -13.61
N TYR A 325 0.46 2.43 -12.96
CA TYR A 325 0.22 2.55 -11.52
C TYR A 325 -1.24 2.91 -11.25
N ARG A 326 -1.83 2.25 -10.29
CA ARG A 326 -3.24 2.46 -9.89
C ARG A 326 -3.39 3.12 -8.53
N ARG A 327 -2.43 2.89 -7.65
CA ARG A 327 -2.38 3.42 -6.29
C ARG A 327 -1.14 4.29 -6.12
N PHE A 328 -1.37 5.56 -5.93
CA PHE A 328 -0.31 6.52 -5.67
C PHE A 328 -0.36 6.97 -4.21
N ALA A 329 0.79 7.16 -3.58
CA ALA A 329 0.88 7.91 -2.34
C ALA A 329 1.73 9.17 -2.57
N VAL A 330 1.09 10.34 -2.45
CA VAL A 330 1.75 11.64 -2.54
C VAL A 330 2.17 12.05 -1.14
N VAL A 331 3.47 12.04 -0.91
CA VAL A 331 4.08 12.23 0.41
C VAL A 331 4.29 13.72 0.71
N MET A 332 3.65 14.21 1.79
CA MET A 332 3.78 15.56 2.29
C MET A 332 4.53 15.59 3.62
N SER A 333 5.39 16.60 3.81
CA SER A 333 6.06 16.82 5.09
C SER A 333 5.09 17.35 6.14
N GLY A 334 5.17 16.86 7.36
CA GLY A 334 4.30 17.29 8.44
C GLY A 334 2.86 16.80 8.26
N ASP A 335 1.91 17.70 8.41
CA ASP A 335 0.48 17.48 8.25
C ASP A 335 -0.03 18.01 6.91
N THR A 336 -0.91 17.27 6.27
CA THR A 336 -1.51 17.61 4.96
C THR A 336 -2.35 18.88 4.97
N GLY A 337 -2.92 19.25 6.13
CA GLY A 337 -3.70 20.48 6.33
C GLY A 337 -2.88 21.68 6.80
N PHE A 338 -1.59 21.47 7.16
CA PHE A 338 -0.77 22.50 7.79
C PHE A 338 0.27 23.09 6.84
N PHE A 339 -0.10 24.12 6.10
CA PHE A 339 0.75 24.82 5.10
C PHE A 339 1.38 23.88 4.04
N SER A 340 0.69 22.82 3.71
CA SER A 340 1.15 21.84 2.73
C SER A 340 0.75 22.18 1.30
N GLY A 341 1.33 21.48 0.33
CA GLY A 341 0.97 21.57 -1.08
C GLY A 341 -0.41 20.97 -1.41
N THR A 342 -1.05 20.28 -0.49
CA THR A 342 -2.35 19.59 -0.66
C THR A 342 -3.42 20.48 -1.22
N LYS A 343 -3.57 21.71 -0.69
CA LYS A 343 -4.59 22.68 -1.16
C LYS A 343 -4.46 23.00 -2.66
N LYS A 344 -3.23 23.02 -3.19
CA LYS A 344 -2.98 23.33 -4.60
C LYS A 344 -3.08 22.08 -5.48
N LEU A 345 -2.81 20.90 -4.91
CA LEU A 345 -2.80 19.65 -5.63
C LEU A 345 -4.23 19.09 -5.84
N LEU A 346 -5.09 19.14 -4.81
CA LEU A 346 -6.44 18.58 -4.85
C LEU A 346 -7.26 18.96 -6.10
N PRO A 347 -7.33 20.24 -6.52
CA PRO A 347 -8.10 20.61 -7.71
C PRO A 347 -7.55 20.02 -9.01
N LEU A 348 -6.28 19.62 -9.04
CA LEU A 348 -5.63 19.05 -10.23
C LEU A 348 -5.85 17.53 -10.34
N LEU A 349 -6.40 16.89 -9.31
CA LEU A 349 -6.69 15.45 -9.23
C LEU A 349 -8.15 15.12 -9.55
N GLU A 350 -8.87 15.99 -10.26
CA GLU A 350 -10.19 15.67 -10.80
C GLU A 350 -10.12 14.39 -11.64
N GLY A 351 -11.04 13.46 -11.38
CA GLY A 351 -11.04 12.14 -12.04
C GLY A 351 -10.25 11.05 -11.31
N CYS A 352 -9.55 11.38 -10.21
CA CYS A 352 -8.93 10.40 -9.31
C CYS A 352 -9.85 10.09 -8.10
N ASP A 353 -9.73 8.89 -7.56
CA ASP A 353 -10.25 8.55 -6.22
C ASP A 353 -9.22 9.04 -5.18
N THR A 354 -9.49 10.20 -4.56
CA THR A 354 -8.51 10.90 -3.74
C THR A 354 -8.87 10.81 -2.25
N VAL A 355 -7.91 10.37 -1.44
CA VAL A 355 -7.99 10.32 0.03
C VAL A 355 -6.88 11.18 0.62
N VAL A 356 -7.20 12.00 1.62
CA VAL A 356 -6.23 12.84 2.31
C VAL A 356 -6.06 12.33 3.74
N LEU A 357 -4.85 11.91 4.09
CA LEU A 357 -4.52 11.39 5.42
C LEU A 357 -3.65 12.38 6.18
N PRO A 358 -4.01 12.72 7.43
CA PRO A 358 -3.29 13.70 8.23
C PRO A 358 -1.94 13.16 8.71
N GLY A 359 -1.06 14.07 9.09
CA GLY A 359 0.21 13.76 9.75
C GLY A 359 0.46 14.65 10.97
N LEU A 360 1.52 14.38 11.69
CA LEU A 360 1.92 15.17 12.86
C LEU A 360 2.55 16.49 12.42
N SER A 361 1.92 17.64 12.72
CA SER A 361 2.44 18.93 12.36
C SER A 361 3.68 19.31 13.19
N SER A 362 4.56 20.15 12.64
CA SER A 362 5.71 20.68 13.38
C SER A 362 5.29 21.53 14.59
N LEU A 363 4.12 22.14 14.55
CA LEU A 363 3.55 22.87 15.69
C LEU A 363 3.23 21.92 16.84
N SER A 364 2.39 20.91 16.61
CA SER A 364 2.01 19.94 17.65
C SER A 364 3.24 19.19 18.19
N TYR A 365 4.18 18.84 17.31
CA TYR A 365 5.41 18.18 17.71
C TYR A 365 6.29 19.06 18.61
N LEU A 366 6.54 20.32 18.22
CA LEU A 366 7.36 21.25 19.02
C LEU A 366 6.68 21.52 20.39
N CYS A 367 5.38 21.81 20.40
CA CYS A 367 4.65 22.07 21.65
C CYS A 367 4.67 20.86 22.60
N ALA A 368 4.56 19.63 22.08
CA ALA A 368 4.71 18.42 22.91
C ALA A 368 6.11 18.31 23.51
N ARG A 369 7.17 18.62 22.72
CA ARG A 369 8.56 18.64 23.22
C ARG A 369 8.80 19.71 24.27
N LEU A 370 8.12 20.86 24.16
CA LEU A 370 8.15 21.94 25.14
C LEU A 370 7.19 21.73 26.33
N LYS A 371 6.38 20.66 26.29
CA LYS A 371 5.34 20.34 27.31
C LYS A 371 4.33 21.47 27.50
N THR A 372 3.88 22.06 26.40
CA THR A 372 2.92 23.18 26.38
C THR A 372 1.77 22.90 25.39
N SER A 373 0.61 23.55 25.61
CA SER A 373 -0.51 23.51 24.68
C SER A 373 -0.28 24.46 23.49
N TYR A 374 -1.14 24.41 22.48
CA TYR A 374 -1.08 25.29 21.30
C TYR A 374 -2.44 25.87 20.90
N GLU A 375 -3.43 25.81 21.80
CA GLU A 375 -4.79 26.28 21.54
C GLU A 375 -4.84 27.81 21.32
N ASP A 376 -3.95 28.54 21.99
CA ASP A 376 -3.81 29.99 21.91
C ASP A 376 -2.69 30.46 20.96
N VAL A 377 -2.10 29.54 20.23
CA VAL A 377 -0.95 29.85 19.34
C VAL A 377 -1.44 30.33 17.98
N ARG A 378 -1.11 31.57 17.63
CA ARG A 378 -1.26 32.07 16.26
C ARG A 378 -0.20 31.46 15.37
N VAL A 379 -0.59 31.06 14.15
CA VAL A 379 0.33 30.40 13.21
C VAL A 379 0.57 31.28 11.98
N VAL A 380 1.83 31.45 11.62
CA VAL A 380 2.24 32.17 10.40
C VAL A 380 3.27 31.36 9.61
N SER A 381 3.30 31.56 8.30
CA SER A 381 4.34 30.99 7.44
C SER A 381 5.14 32.11 6.81
N LEU A 382 6.43 32.15 7.10
CA LEU A 382 7.42 33.03 6.50
C LEU A 382 8.12 32.34 5.32
N HIS A 383 7.80 31.10 5.03
CA HIS A 383 8.43 30.33 3.96
C HIS A 383 8.00 30.87 2.59
N GLY A 384 8.93 31.44 1.84
CA GLY A 384 8.71 31.93 0.49
C GLY A 384 7.79 33.18 0.38
N ARG A 385 7.57 33.91 1.46
CA ARG A 385 6.74 35.14 1.48
C ARG A 385 7.43 36.23 2.28
N GLN A 386 7.40 37.47 1.75
CA GLN A 386 7.69 38.67 2.54
C GLN A 386 6.43 38.95 3.38
N HIS A 387 6.47 38.59 4.64
CA HIS A 387 5.42 38.87 5.61
C HIS A 387 6.00 39.66 6.78
N ASN A 388 5.43 40.81 7.07
CA ASN A 388 5.81 41.58 8.27
C ASN A 388 5.19 40.94 9.49
N ILE A 389 6.01 40.24 10.27
CA ILE A 389 5.57 39.47 11.47
C ILE A 389 5.36 40.39 12.69
N LEU A 390 5.94 41.61 12.72
CA LEU A 390 5.94 42.48 13.90
C LEU A 390 4.53 42.79 14.44
N PRO A 391 3.54 43.20 13.61
CA PRO A 391 2.19 43.46 14.11
C PRO A 391 1.57 42.22 14.77
N GLU A 392 1.83 41.04 14.23
CA GLU A 392 1.25 39.79 14.76
C GLU A 392 1.89 39.40 16.10
N VAL A 393 3.21 39.53 16.24
CA VAL A 393 3.90 39.28 17.51
C VAL A 393 3.49 40.27 18.59
N ARG A 394 3.26 41.53 18.23
CA ARG A 394 2.75 42.54 19.17
C ARG A 394 1.33 42.23 19.65
N ALA A 395 0.49 41.74 18.73
CA ALA A 395 -0.94 41.48 19.02
C ALA A 395 -1.22 40.15 19.73
N THR A 396 -0.25 39.24 19.86
CA THR A 396 -0.48 37.91 20.38
C THR A 396 0.53 37.50 21.45
N SER A 397 0.08 36.76 22.46
CA SER A 397 0.96 36.22 23.50
C SER A 397 1.86 35.10 22.96
N ARG A 398 1.38 34.33 21.98
CA ARG A 398 2.10 33.18 21.42
C ARG A 398 1.93 33.08 19.92
N LEU A 399 3.02 32.93 19.20
CA LEU A 399 3.02 32.82 17.75
C LEU A 399 3.99 31.75 17.29
N PHE A 400 3.51 30.85 16.42
CA PHE A 400 4.34 29.85 15.75
C PHE A 400 4.65 30.29 14.32
N ALA A 401 5.93 30.27 13.97
CA ALA A 401 6.41 30.63 12.65
C ALA A 401 7.07 29.43 11.94
N LEU A 402 6.56 29.11 10.75
CA LEU A 402 7.29 28.26 9.81
C LEU A 402 8.35 29.14 9.14
N VAL A 403 9.61 28.82 9.37
CA VAL A 403 10.75 29.59 8.90
C VAL A 403 11.49 28.79 7.84
N GLY A 404 11.87 29.41 6.73
CA GLY A 404 12.58 28.76 5.63
C GLY A 404 13.92 29.40 5.33
N GLY A 405 14.84 28.60 4.75
CA GLY A 405 16.16 29.06 4.33
C GLY A 405 17.25 28.97 5.41
N GLU A 406 18.50 29.12 4.99
CA GLU A 406 19.68 28.95 5.86
C GLU A 406 19.79 30.01 6.97
N ARG A 407 19.28 31.22 6.73
CA ARG A 407 19.30 32.36 7.70
C ARG A 407 17.92 32.69 8.26
N GLY A 408 16.93 31.85 8.03
CA GLY A 408 15.55 32.17 8.37
C GLY A 408 15.32 32.50 9.84
N ILE A 409 15.95 31.78 10.79
CA ILE A 409 15.87 32.11 12.22
C ILE A 409 16.62 33.40 12.56
N ASN A 410 17.82 33.60 12.00
CA ASN A 410 18.59 34.80 12.23
C ASN A 410 17.85 36.05 11.76
N ASP A 411 17.27 35.97 10.55
CA ASP A 411 16.52 37.11 9.97
C ASP A 411 15.23 37.36 10.74
N LEU A 412 14.52 36.30 11.22
CA LEU A 412 13.40 36.47 12.13
C LEU A 412 13.79 37.19 13.42
N CYS A 413 14.83 36.69 14.11
CA CYS A 413 15.29 37.25 15.38
C CYS A 413 15.82 38.69 15.20
N ARG A 414 16.50 38.98 14.10
CA ARG A 414 16.94 40.37 13.76
C ARG A 414 15.75 41.29 13.53
N THR A 415 14.76 40.84 12.75
CA THR A 415 13.52 41.61 12.50
C THR A 415 12.79 41.92 13.79
N LEU A 416 12.69 40.96 14.71
CA LEU A 416 12.08 41.18 16.03
C LEU A 416 12.88 42.19 16.86
N THR A 417 14.21 42.10 16.87
CA THR A 417 15.09 42.96 17.63
C THR A 417 15.05 44.42 17.11
N GLU A 418 15.12 44.59 15.80
CA GLU A 418 14.99 45.90 15.13
C GLU A 418 13.60 46.53 15.31
N GLY A 419 12.58 45.70 15.56
CA GLY A 419 11.21 46.11 15.84
C GLY A 419 10.88 46.27 17.31
N ASP A 420 11.86 46.51 18.19
CA ASP A 420 11.70 46.65 19.65
C ASP A 420 11.11 45.43 20.39
N LEU A 421 11.14 44.25 19.74
CA LEU A 421 10.70 42.97 20.30
C LEU A 421 11.88 42.03 20.63
N GLY A 422 13.08 42.55 20.80
CA GLY A 422 14.27 41.77 21.12
C GLY A 422 14.18 41.00 22.44
N HIS A 423 13.27 41.39 23.33
CA HIS A 423 13.03 40.79 24.63
C HIS A 423 12.11 39.56 24.62
N VAL A 424 11.37 39.31 23.51
CA VAL A 424 10.44 38.15 23.44
C VAL A 424 11.20 36.85 23.48
N SER A 425 10.62 35.83 24.14
CA SER A 425 11.22 34.50 24.17
C SER A 425 10.97 33.75 22.86
N VAL A 426 12.02 33.14 22.32
CA VAL A 426 11.93 32.32 21.09
C VAL A 426 12.45 30.92 21.37
N TYR A 427 11.64 29.92 21.02
CA TYR A 427 12.01 28.52 21.04
C TYR A 427 12.20 28.05 19.59
N VAL A 428 13.40 27.68 19.24
CA VAL A 428 13.74 27.24 17.90
C VAL A 428 13.83 25.72 17.85
N GLY A 429 12.88 25.09 17.16
CA GLY A 429 12.90 23.64 16.88
C GLY A 429 13.62 23.39 15.55
N GLN A 430 14.73 22.67 15.58
CA GLN A 430 15.56 22.34 14.43
C GLN A 430 15.48 20.86 14.15
N ARG A 431 15.27 20.48 12.89
CA ARG A 431 15.23 19.08 12.42
C ARG A 431 14.39 18.19 13.34
N LEU A 432 13.18 18.67 13.69
CA LEU A 432 12.26 17.98 14.59
C LEU A 432 11.98 16.55 14.09
N GLY A 433 12.10 15.58 15.00
CA GLY A 433 11.92 14.16 14.71
C GLY A 433 13.09 13.45 14.00
N TYR A 434 14.15 14.17 13.66
CA TYR A 434 15.39 13.56 13.16
C TYR A 434 16.33 13.18 14.30
N PRO A 435 17.30 12.26 14.08
CA PRO A 435 18.28 11.85 15.11
C PRO A 435 19.10 13.00 15.70
N ASP A 436 19.29 14.07 14.93
CA ASP A 436 19.99 15.29 15.28
C ASP A 436 19.05 16.45 15.64
N GLU A 437 17.84 16.13 16.14
CA GLU A 437 16.88 17.11 16.66
C GLU A 437 17.51 17.99 17.74
N ARG A 438 17.32 19.29 17.60
CA ARG A 438 17.79 20.27 18.58
C ARG A 438 16.72 21.33 18.85
N ILE A 439 16.50 21.61 20.13
CA ILE A 439 15.65 22.72 20.55
C ILE A 439 16.51 23.73 21.30
N VAL A 440 16.48 24.99 20.85
CA VAL A 440 17.21 26.10 21.44
C VAL A 440 16.20 27.11 21.97
N ARG A 441 16.48 27.69 23.13
CA ARG A 441 15.68 28.75 23.75
C ARG A 441 16.55 29.97 24.04
N GLY A 442 16.04 31.16 23.80
CA GLY A 442 16.64 32.45 24.15
C GLY A 442 15.69 33.57 23.88
N THR A 443 16.12 34.80 24.13
CA THR A 443 15.43 35.99 23.62
C THR A 443 15.73 36.20 22.14
N ALA A 444 14.87 36.95 21.44
CA ALA A 444 15.13 37.26 20.02
C ALA A 444 16.49 37.92 19.84
N ALA A 445 16.88 38.83 20.74
CA ALA A 445 18.18 39.52 20.69
C ALA A 445 19.36 38.54 20.86
N GLU A 446 19.26 37.54 21.73
CA GLU A 446 20.32 36.53 21.98
C GLU A 446 20.49 35.56 20.80
N LEU A 447 19.44 35.34 20.00
CA LEU A 447 19.40 34.34 18.95
C LEU A 447 19.70 34.89 17.54
N THR A 448 20.06 36.18 17.40
CA THR A 448 20.33 36.82 16.10
C THR A 448 21.49 36.21 15.32
N ASP A 449 22.54 35.77 15.99
CA ASP A 449 23.80 35.33 15.37
C ASP A 449 24.08 33.83 15.57
N GLY A 450 23.06 33.03 15.93
CA GLY A 450 23.16 31.60 16.10
C GLY A 450 23.34 30.84 14.78
N VAL A 451 23.79 29.58 14.88
CA VAL A 451 23.85 28.67 13.75
C VAL A 451 22.65 27.72 13.83
N TYR A 452 21.79 27.76 12.82
CA TYR A 452 20.54 27.01 12.78
C TYR A 452 20.45 26.14 11.53
N ALA A 453 19.78 25.01 11.65
CA ALA A 453 19.51 24.16 10.50
C ALA A 453 18.45 24.79 9.57
N PRO A 454 18.54 24.59 8.26
CA PRO A 454 17.54 25.11 7.30
C PRO A 454 16.10 24.64 7.58
N LEU A 455 15.95 23.43 8.17
CA LEU A 455 14.66 22.88 8.62
C LEU A 455 14.40 23.30 10.06
N SER A 456 13.98 24.56 10.24
CA SER A 456 13.71 25.12 11.56
C SER A 456 12.33 25.74 11.62
N VAL A 457 11.74 25.72 12.82
CA VAL A 457 10.50 26.41 13.17
C VAL A 457 10.72 27.18 14.47
N ALA A 458 9.93 28.21 14.70
CA ALA A 458 10.02 29.02 15.90
C ALA A 458 8.67 29.14 16.60
N LEU A 459 8.65 28.96 17.93
CA LEU A 459 7.57 29.40 18.80
C LEU A 459 8.05 30.67 19.53
N ILE A 460 7.30 31.75 19.39
CA ILE A 460 7.58 33.05 19.96
C ILE A 460 6.59 33.29 21.09
N GLU A 461 7.06 33.69 22.26
CA GLU A 461 6.24 34.07 23.41
C GLU A 461 6.47 35.52 23.73
N ASN A 462 5.41 36.34 23.62
CA ASN A 462 5.40 37.76 24.01
C ASN A 462 4.65 37.88 25.34
N PRO A 463 5.35 38.19 26.44
CA PRO A 463 4.71 38.33 27.76
C PRO A 463 3.82 39.58 27.90
N HIS A 464 3.97 40.55 26.97
CA HIS A 464 3.26 41.82 27.02
C HIS A 464 2.65 42.14 25.62
N PRO A 465 1.65 41.36 25.16
CA PRO A 465 0.99 41.68 23.90
C PRO A 465 0.21 43.00 24.03
N ASP A 466 0.17 43.79 22.93
CA ASP A 466 -0.66 44.97 22.87
C ASP A 466 -2.13 44.60 23.15
N ALA A 467 -2.84 45.43 23.90
CA ALA A 467 -4.25 45.21 24.14
C ALA A 467 -5.01 45.15 22.82
N VAL A 468 -5.57 44.01 22.46
CA VAL A 468 -6.41 43.89 21.27
C VAL A 468 -7.64 44.75 21.50
N VAL A 469 -7.70 45.89 20.84
CA VAL A 469 -8.94 46.66 20.69
C VAL A 469 -9.81 45.79 19.73
N THR A 470 -10.60 44.88 20.28
CA THR A 470 -11.63 44.22 19.53
C THR A 470 -12.61 45.29 19.09
N PRO A 471 -12.83 45.53 17.77
CA PRO A 471 -13.98 46.33 17.35
C PRO A 471 -15.19 45.56 17.88
N GLY A 472 -15.99 46.22 18.76
CA GLY A 472 -17.14 45.60 19.37
C GLY A 472 -18.03 45.01 18.27
N LEU A 473 -18.12 43.68 18.24
CA LEU A 473 -19.21 43.01 17.54
C LEU A 473 -20.49 43.39 18.26
N PRO A 474 -21.53 43.81 17.55
CA PRO A 474 -22.82 44.07 18.17
C PRO A 474 -23.31 42.73 18.75
N ASP A 475 -23.79 42.79 20.00
CA ASP A 475 -24.19 41.65 20.87
C ASP A 475 -25.34 40.76 20.34
N ASP A 476 -25.76 40.90 19.07
CA ASP A 476 -26.97 40.29 18.54
C ASP A 476 -26.77 39.31 17.37
N ALA A 477 -25.59 38.77 17.11
CA ALA A 477 -25.36 37.94 15.91
C ALA A 477 -25.30 36.40 16.13
N PHE A 478 -25.50 35.90 17.34
CA PHE A 478 -25.47 34.45 17.60
C PHE A 478 -26.68 33.93 18.44
N LEU A 479 -27.90 34.19 17.98
CA LEU A 479 -29.09 33.42 18.37
C LEU A 479 -30.14 33.51 17.27
N ARG A 480 -29.99 32.71 16.22
CA ARG A 480 -31.13 32.15 15.43
C ARG A 480 -30.67 30.96 14.61
#